data_5e15d195757ee66fd1a363b2c86b5d18
#
_entry.id   5e15d195757ee66fd1a363b2c86b5d18
#
_cell.length_a   1.000
_cell.length_b   1.000
_cell.length_c   1.000
_cell.angle_alpha   90.00
_cell.angle_beta   90.00
_cell.angle_gamma   90.00
#
_symmetry.space_group_name_H-M   'P 1'
#
loop_
_entity.id
_entity.type
_entity.pdbx_description
1 polymer ?
#
loop_
_entity_poly.entity_id
_entity_poly.type
_entity_poly.pdbx_seq_one_letter_code
_entity_poly.pdbx_strand_id
1 'polypeptide(L)'
;MTTVFAKIKRIERLGLVKGYHAVLNARELGVGTTAFVLASFAYKSEERIVSQRKVAKEIASFPEVQEVHIISGEWDILIKVKAKDVDMIGRYVIDKLRLVKGIEKTLTCLVFESEKESTSIPL
;
A
#
# COMPACT_ATOMS: atom_id res chain seq x y z
N MET A 1 -15.28 -29.89 -9.74
CA MET A 1 -14.25 -30.09 -8.71
C MET A 1 -12.89 -30.34 -9.31
N THR A 2 -12.72 -31.36 -10.15
CA THR A 2 -11.46 -31.65 -10.83
C THR A 2 -10.96 -30.46 -11.69
N THR A 3 -11.88 -29.73 -12.34
CA THR A 3 -11.54 -28.60 -13.20
C THR A 3 -10.88 -27.45 -12.46
N VAL A 4 -11.41 -27.09 -11.27
CA VAL A 4 -10.85 -26.02 -10.45
C VAL A 4 -9.48 -26.43 -9.91
N PHE A 5 -9.35 -27.65 -9.43
CA PHE A 5 -8.09 -28.18 -8.94
C PHE A 5 -7.03 -28.21 -10.05
N ALA A 6 -7.42 -28.66 -11.24
CA ALA A 6 -6.52 -28.70 -12.40
C ALA A 6 -6.04 -27.29 -12.80
N LYS A 7 -6.93 -26.28 -12.75
CA LYS A 7 -6.56 -24.89 -13.03
C LYS A 7 -5.55 -24.36 -12.02
N ILE A 8 -5.75 -24.60 -10.73
CA ILE A 8 -4.82 -24.18 -9.68
C ILE A 8 -3.44 -24.81 -9.89
N LYS A 9 -3.40 -26.12 -10.14
CA LYS A 9 -2.15 -26.84 -10.40
C LYS A 9 -1.42 -26.29 -11.63
N ARG A 10 -2.16 -25.98 -12.67
CA ARG A 10 -1.58 -25.40 -13.88
C ARG A 10 -0.98 -24.02 -13.61
N ILE A 11 -1.69 -23.16 -12.89
CA ILE A 11 -1.23 -21.82 -12.52
C ILE A 11 0.04 -21.92 -11.68
N GLU A 12 0.09 -22.82 -10.72
CA GLU A 12 1.27 -23.06 -9.91
C GLU A 12 2.47 -23.48 -10.74
N ARG A 13 2.27 -24.43 -11.67
CA ARG A 13 3.33 -24.91 -12.57
C ARG A 13 3.87 -23.82 -13.48
N LEU A 14 3.04 -22.86 -13.88
CA LEU A 14 3.45 -21.73 -14.70
C LEU A 14 4.12 -20.61 -13.90
N GLY A 15 4.25 -20.77 -12.58
CA GLY A 15 4.84 -19.75 -11.72
C GLY A 15 3.97 -18.51 -11.54
N LEU A 16 2.67 -18.64 -11.77
CA LEU A 16 1.73 -17.52 -11.68
C LEU A 16 1.22 -17.25 -10.26
N VAL A 17 1.48 -18.18 -9.33
CA VAL A 17 1.11 -18.01 -7.92
C VAL A 17 2.32 -17.45 -7.18
N LYS A 18 2.19 -16.24 -6.67
CA LYS A 18 3.27 -15.60 -5.88
C LYS A 18 3.41 -16.20 -4.49
N GLY A 19 2.35 -16.79 -3.97
CA GLY A 19 2.35 -17.37 -2.64
C GLY A 19 0.94 -17.61 -2.13
N TYR A 20 0.87 -18.18 -0.93
CA TYR A 20 -0.39 -18.43 -0.23
C TYR A 20 -0.34 -17.71 1.10
N HIS A 21 -1.42 -17.02 1.44
CA HIS A 21 -1.55 -16.39 2.74
C HIS A 21 -3.02 -16.33 3.15
N ALA A 22 -3.26 -16.27 4.45
CA ALA A 22 -4.60 -16.06 4.97
C ALA A 22 -5.02 -14.61 4.75
N VAL A 23 -6.26 -14.41 4.30
CA VAL A 23 -6.86 -13.09 4.26
C VAL A 23 -7.52 -12.86 5.61
N LEU A 24 -6.95 -11.95 6.40
CA LEU A 24 -7.40 -11.68 7.76
C LEU A 24 -8.50 -10.62 7.77
N ASN A 25 -9.41 -10.75 8.73
CA ASN A 25 -10.41 -9.72 8.98
C ASN A 25 -9.77 -8.62 9.84
N ALA A 26 -9.40 -7.51 9.19
CA ALA A 26 -8.71 -6.41 9.83
C ALA A 26 -9.52 -5.77 10.96
N ARG A 27 -10.84 -5.66 10.79
CA ARG A 27 -11.73 -5.10 11.80
C ARG A 27 -11.74 -5.95 13.07
N GLU A 28 -11.83 -7.27 12.93
CA GLU A 28 -11.79 -8.20 14.05
C GLU A 28 -10.45 -8.18 14.77
N LEU A 29 -9.37 -7.85 14.06
CA LEU A 29 -8.05 -7.73 14.63
C LEU A 29 -7.78 -6.34 15.23
N GLY A 30 -8.75 -5.42 15.17
CA GLY A 30 -8.61 -4.09 15.73
C GLY A 30 -7.85 -3.10 14.86
N VAL A 31 -7.65 -3.40 13.57
CA VAL A 31 -7.01 -2.50 12.60
C VAL A 31 -7.93 -2.21 11.41
N GLY A 32 -9.19 -1.88 11.74
CA GLY A 32 -10.25 -1.72 10.75
C GLY A 32 -10.28 -0.38 10.02
N THR A 33 -9.41 0.57 10.34
CA THR A 33 -9.36 1.87 9.66
C THR A 33 -8.35 1.83 8.54
N THR A 34 -8.83 2.12 7.32
CA THR A 34 -8.01 2.16 6.11
C THR A 34 -7.92 3.58 5.60
N ALA A 35 -6.74 3.95 5.13
CA ALA A 35 -6.53 5.21 4.43
C ALA A 35 -5.66 5.00 3.20
N PHE A 36 -5.91 5.80 2.19
CA PHE A 36 -5.01 5.95 1.05
C PHE A 36 -4.31 7.29 1.18
N VAL A 37 -3.00 7.26 1.21
CA VAL A 37 -2.19 8.48 1.29
C VAL A 37 -1.51 8.69 -0.05
N LEU A 38 -1.75 9.85 -0.63
CA LEU A 38 -1.07 10.29 -1.84
C LEU A 38 0.08 11.18 -1.42
N ALA A 39 1.23 11.01 -2.05
CA ALA A 39 2.40 11.81 -1.77
C ALA A 39 3.05 12.31 -3.06
N SER A 40 3.61 13.50 -2.98
CA SER A 40 4.42 14.05 -4.06
C SER A 40 5.89 14.09 -3.66
N PHE A 41 6.76 14.04 -4.67
CA PHE A 41 8.20 14.17 -4.48
C PHE A 41 8.68 15.58 -4.67
N ALA A 42 9.67 15.95 -3.85
CA ALA A 42 10.58 17.03 -4.18
C ALA A 42 11.66 16.46 -5.09
N TYR A 43 11.57 16.70 -6.39
CA TYR A 43 12.52 16.19 -7.39
C TYR A 43 13.93 16.73 -7.21
N LYS A 44 14.09 17.87 -6.54
CA LYS A 44 15.37 18.48 -6.26
C LYS A 44 15.44 18.88 -4.80
N SER A 45 16.32 18.24 -4.06
CA SER A 45 16.91 18.90 -2.91
C SER A 45 18.13 19.67 -3.41
N GLU A 46 18.53 20.72 -2.74
CA GLU A 46 19.68 21.55 -3.10
C GLU A 46 20.98 20.74 -3.31
N GLU A 47 21.03 19.51 -2.83
CA GLU A 47 22.23 18.69 -2.83
C GLU A 47 22.17 17.45 -3.72
N ARG A 48 20.98 16.94 -4.12
CA ARG A 48 20.88 15.75 -4.97
C ARG A 48 19.47 15.41 -5.44
N ILE A 49 19.43 14.60 -6.50
CA ILE A 49 18.22 13.99 -7.01
C ILE A 49 17.84 12.85 -6.08
N VAL A 50 16.64 12.90 -5.55
CA VAL A 50 16.11 11.84 -4.70
C VAL A 50 15.46 10.76 -5.57
N SER A 51 15.87 9.50 -5.39
CA SER A 51 15.30 8.40 -6.14
C SER A 51 13.90 8.06 -5.63
N GLN A 52 12.91 8.12 -6.51
CA GLN A 52 11.53 7.74 -6.20
C GLN A 52 11.44 6.28 -5.73
N ARG A 53 12.21 5.40 -6.35
CA ARG A 53 12.23 3.98 -5.99
C ARG A 53 12.77 3.75 -4.58
N LYS A 54 13.79 4.49 -4.22
CA LYS A 54 14.40 4.41 -2.88
C LYS A 54 13.43 4.88 -1.80
N VAL A 55 12.75 5.99 -2.05
CA VAL A 55 11.74 6.54 -1.16
C VAL A 55 10.57 5.56 -1.01
N ALA A 56 10.09 4.99 -2.11
CA ALA A 56 9.01 4.00 -2.08
C ALA A 56 9.39 2.76 -1.28
N LYS A 57 10.62 2.29 -1.39
CA LYS A 57 11.12 1.15 -0.60
C LYS A 57 11.17 1.46 0.89
N GLU A 58 11.61 2.66 1.25
CA GLU A 58 11.63 3.10 2.64
C GLU A 58 10.21 3.13 3.23
N ILE A 59 9.26 3.70 2.49
CA ILE A 59 7.86 3.73 2.90
C ILE A 59 7.30 2.31 3.07
N ALA A 60 7.63 1.42 2.14
CA ALA A 60 7.18 0.03 2.19
C ALA A 60 7.68 -0.74 3.41
N SER A 61 8.73 -0.28 4.06
CA SER A 61 9.27 -0.91 5.27
C SER A 61 8.45 -0.63 6.53
N PHE A 62 7.55 0.35 6.50
CA PHE A 62 6.73 0.69 7.68
C PHE A 62 5.63 -0.36 7.91
N PRO A 63 5.44 -0.83 9.16
CA PRO A 63 4.46 -1.88 9.46
C PRO A 63 3.01 -1.52 9.12
N GLU A 64 2.66 -0.24 9.20
CA GLU A 64 1.29 0.24 8.90
C GLU A 64 0.96 0.18 7.42
N VAL A 65 1.97 0.10 6.57
CA VAL A 65 1.84 0.16 5.12
C VAL A 65 1.52 -1.21 4.56
N GLN A 66 0.45 -1.29 3.79
CA GLN A 66 0.04 -2.51 3.09
C GLN A 66 0.45 -2.52 1.62
N GLU A 67 0.43 -1.36 0.98
CA GLU A 67 0.77 -1.22 -0.44
C GLU A 67 1.48 0.09 -0.67
N VAL A 68 2.44 0.09 -1.57
CA VAL A 68 3.11 1.29 -2.07
C VAL A 68 3.21 1.17 -3.57
N HIS A 69 2.72 2.17 -4.28
CA HIS A 69 2.76 2.22 -5.74
C HIS A 69 3.31 3.56 -6.19
N ILE A 70 4.22 3.51 -7.15
CA ILE A 70 4.65 4.71 -7.88
C ILE A 70 3.66 4.88 -9.02
N ILE A 71 3.01 6.02 -9.08
CA ILE A 71 1.89 6.25 -9.99
C ILE A 71 2.15 7.43 -10.91
N SER A 72 1.36 7.53 -11.97
CA SER A 72 1.33 8.70 -12.85
C SER A 72 0.23 9.67 -12.41
N GLY A 73 0.33 10.92 -12.84
CA GLY A 73 -0.65 11.97 -12.55
C GLY A 73 -0.10 13.06 -11.65
N GLU A 74 -0.98 13.73 -10.94
CA GLU A 74 -0.60 14.84 -10.05
C GLU A 74 0.19 14.39 -8.82
N TRP A 75 0.00 13.16 -8.41
CA TRP A 75 0.67 12.55 -7.27
C TRP A 75 1.65 11.49 -7.75
N ASP A 76 2.70 11.28 -7.00
CA ASP A 76 3.80 10.40 -7.40
C ASP A 76 3.74 9.03 -6.73
N ILE A 77 3.21 8.96 -5.52
CA ILE A 77 3.09 7.70 -4.77
C ILE A 77 1.68 7.56 -4.20
N LEU A 78 1.16 6.34 -4.28
CA LEU A 78 -0.07 5.92 -3.61
C LEU A 78 0.29 4.90 -2.54
N ILE A 79 -0.14 5.16 -1.31
CA ILE A 79 0.18 4.34 -0.15
C ILE A 79 -1.13 3.89 0.48
N LYS A 80 -1.29 2.58 0.70
CA LYS A 80 -2.42 2.04 1.46
C LYS A 80 -1.94 1.70 2.87
N VAL A 81 -2.63 2.23 3.87
CA VAL A 81 -2.32 2.00 5.28
C VAL A 81 -3.54 1.47 6.01
N LYS A 82 -3.31 0.62 7.00
CA LYS A 82 -4.35 0.18 7.93
C LYS A 82 -3.87 0.45 9.36
N ALA A 83 -4.79 0.91 10.18
CA ALA A 83 -4.51 1.19 11.57
C ALA A 83 -5.77 1.01 12.43
N LYS A 84 -5.60 1.13 13.73
CA LYS A 84 -6.68 0.97 14.71
C LYS A 84 -7.78 2.02 14.52
N ASP A 85 -7.37 3.29 14.31
CA ASP A 85 -8.28 4.42 14.23
C ASP A 85 -7.65 5.58 13.43
N VAL A 86 -8.42 6.65 13.28
CA VAL A 86 -7.99 7.85 12.57
C VAL A 86 -6.78 8.51 13.25
N ASP A 87 -6.72 8.51 14.57
CA ASP A 87 -5.59 9.04 15.32
C ASP A 87 -4.29 8.34 14.94
N MET A 88 -4.30 7.04 14.84
CA MET A 88 -3.12 6.26 14.45
C MET A 88 -2.71 6.53 13.01
N ILE A 89 -3.67 6.71 12.11
CA ILE A 89 -3.39 7.14 10.73
C ILE A 89 -2.68 8.49 10.74
N GLY A 90 -3.20 9.45 11.50
CA GLY A 90 -2.60 10.78 11.61
C GLY A 90 -1.19 10.74 12.18
N ARG A 91 -0.96 9.96 13.21
CA ARG A 91 0.38 9.77 13.79
C ARG A 91 1.36 9.18 12.80
N TYR A 92 0.93 8.16 12.05
CA TYR A 92 1.77 7.59 11.00
C TYR A 92 2.18 8.64 9.97
N VAL A 93 1.22 9.44 9.48
CA VAL A 93 1.50 10.48 8.48
C VAL A 93 2.44 11.54 9.04
N ILE A 94 2.16 12.05 10.23
CA ILE A 94 2.93 13.14 10.83
C ILE A 94 4.31 12.67 11.29
N ASP A 95 4.37 11.55 12.00
CA ASP A 95 5.59 11.14 12.70
C ASP A 95 6.53 10.29 11.84
N LYS A 96 6.01 9.68 10.80
CA LYS A 96 6.81 8.78 9.94
C LYS A 96 6.85 9.24 8.48
N LEU A 97 5.70 9.31 7.82
CA LEU A 97 5.66 9.56 6.38
C LEU A 97 6.23 10.92 6.00
N ARG A 98 5.83 11.98 6.70
CA ARG A 98 6.30 13.34 6.42
C ARG A 98 7.78 13.54 6.72
N LEU A 99 8.38 12.66 7.51
CA LEU A 99 9.80 12.70 7.82
C LEU A 99 10.66 11.96 6.80
N VAL A 100 10.04 11.23 5.88
CA VAL A 100 10.79 10.56 4.81
C VAL A 100 11.35 11.62 3.86
N LYS A 101 12.67 11.59 3.69
CA LYS A 101 13.37 12.53 2.83
C LYS A 101 12.92 12.37 1.39
N GLY A 102 12.51 13.45 0.74
CA GLY A 102 12.01 13.44 -0.62
C GLY A 102 10.50 13.56 -0.74
N ILE A 103 9.76 13.40 0.33
CA ILE A 103 8.32 13.66 0.36
C ILE A 103 8.09 15.16 0.53
N GLU A 104 7.30 15.75 -0.36
CA GLU A 104 6.97 17.18 -0.33
C GLU A 104 5.59 17.42 0.25
N LYS A 105 4.55 16.85 -0.38
CA LYS A 105 3.16 17.02 0.03
C LYS A 105 2.50 15.67 0.24
N THR A 106 1.53 15.63 1.13
CA THR A 106 0.72 14.44 1.37
C THR A 106 -0.76 14.81 1.38
N LEU A 107 -1.58 13.89 0.89
CA LEU A 107 -3.04 13.96 0.95
C LEU A 107 -3.54 12.64 1.51
N THR A 108 -4.19 12.70 2.66
CA THR A 108 -4.72 11.49 3.31
C THR A 108 -6.22 11.37 3.00
N CYS A 109 -6.59 10.26 2.38
CA CYS A 109 -7.98 9.94 2.07
C CYS A 109 -8.43 8.77 2.95
N LEU A 110 -9.33 9.05 3.89
CA LEU A 110 -9.89 8.01 4.74
C LEU A 110 -10.95 7.22 3.98
N VAL A 111 -10.92 5.91 4.12
CA VAL A 111 -11.93 5.05 3.55
C VAL A 111 -13.11 4.99 4.51
N PHE A 112 -14.28 5.43 4.06
CA PHE A 112 -15.50 5.32 4.86
C PHE A 112 -16.07 3.92 4.79
N GLU A 113 -16.09 3.34 3.61
CA GLU A 113 -16.72 2.05 3.37
C GLU A 113 -16.09 1.41 2.14
N SER A 114 -15.81 0.10 2.19
CA SER A 114 -15.27 -0.65 1.07
C SER A 114 -16.32 -1.60 0.52
N GLU A 115 -16.75 -1.39 -0.71
CA GLU A 115 -17.71 -2.25 -1.38
C GLU A 115 -17.04 -3.52 -1.92
N LYS A 116 -15.77 -3.41 -2.26
CA LYS A 116 -14.98 -4.54 -2.74
C LYS A 116 -13.49 -4.32 -2.44
N GLU A 117 -12.90 -5.32 -1.82
CA GLU A 117 -11.45 -5.39 -1.62
C GLU A 117 -11.04 -6.84 -1.88
N SER A 118 -10.46 -7.08 -3.04
CA SER A 118 -10.13 -8.44 -3.49
C SER A 118 -8.77 -8.48 -4.15
N THR A 119 -8.06 -9.58 -3.92
CA THR A 119 -6.81 -9.88 -4.61
C THR A 119 -7.04 -10.80 -5.83
N SER A 120 -8.29 -11.17 -6.08
CA SER A 120 -8.64 -12.03 -7.21
C SER A 120 -8.43 -11.33 -8.54
N ILE A 121 -7.79 -12.02 -9.46
CA ILE A 121 -7.61 -11.59 -10.84
C ILE A 121 -8.59 -12.36 -11.73
N PRO A 122 -9.37 -11.69 -12.59
CA PRO A 122 -10.25 -12.39 -13.51
C PRO A 122 -9.42 -13.18 -14.52
N LEU A 123 -9.70 -14.47 -14.60
CA LEU A 123 -8.98 -15.39 -15.50
C LEU A 123 -9.87 -15.85 -16.64
#